data_f9cc7d1fa7e7049d58cb7bcbaac25f07
#
_entry.id   f9cc7d1fa7e7049d58cb7bcbaac25f07
#
_cell.length_a   1.000
_cell.length_b   1.000
_cell.length_c   1.000
_cell.angle_alpha   90.00
_cell.angle_beta   90.00
_cell.angle_gamma   90.00
#
_symmetry.space_group_name_H-M   'P 1'
#
loop_
_entity.id
_entity.type
_entity.pdbx_description
1 polymer ?
#
loop_
_entity_poly.entity_id
_entity_poly.type
_entity_poly.pdbx_seq_one_letter_code
_entity_poly.pdbx_strand_id
1 'polypeptide(L)'
;MTALQALADPTRQRIVEMLAAGALTSGEIAGRFELSPPAISQHLKTLKAAKLVTVRADKQKRIYALDMAGMNEVSEWVERIMAFWNPRLDALEAALKKDAP
;
A
#
# COMPACT_ATOMS: atom_id res chain seq x y z
N MET A 1 5.42 11.83 -4.68
CA MET A 1 4.44 10.78 -5.06
C MET A 1 3.40 10.67 -3.96
N THR A 2 2.14 10.96 -4.27
CA THR A 2 1.06 11.05 -3.28
C THR A 2 0.82 9.73 -2.54
N ALA A 3 0.89 8.61 -3.25
CA ALA A 3 0.70 7.29 -2.64
C ALA A 3 1.78 6.98 -1.60
N LEU A 4 3.05 7.27 -1.89
CA LEU A 4 4.14 7.08 -0.92
C LEU A 4 3.98 7.97 0.29
N GLN A 5 3.55 9.22 0.10
CA GLN A 5 3.31 10.15 1.21
C GLN A 5 2.21 9.61 2.13
N ALA A 6 1.12 9.11 1.55
CA ALA A 6 0.04 8.52 2.33
C ALA A 6 0.49 7.28 3.10
N LEU A 7 1.40 6.49 2.54
CA LEU A 7 1.94 5.26 3.16
C LEU A 7 3.06 5.54 4.17
N ALA A 8 3.45 6.78 4.38
CA ALA A 8 4.48 7.11 5.36
C ALA A 8 4.00 7.00 6.82
N ASP A 9 2.69 6.95 7.03
CA ASP A 9 2.08 6.86 8.36
C ASP A 9 1.86 5.39 8.76
N PRO A 10 2.30 4.95 9.96
CA PRO A 10 2.13 3.56 10.38
C PRO A 10 0.67 3.09 10.47
N THR A 11 -0.24 3.96 10.89
CA THR A 11 -1.67 3.62 10.97
C THR A 11 -2.23 3.35 9.59
N ARG A 12 -1.89 4.19 8.61
CA ARG A 12 -2.35 4.01 7.24
C ARG A 12 -1.74 2.76 6.60
N GLN A 13 -0.48 2.44 6.92
CA GLN A 13 0.12 1.18 6.48
C GLN A 13 -0.67 -0.03 6.99
N ARG A 14 -1.04 -0.02 8.27
CA ARG A 14 -1.84 -1.11 8.85
C ARG A 14 -3.21 -1.23 8.19
N ILE A 15 -3.86 -0.11 7.90
CA ILE A 15 -5.16 -0.14 7.20
C ILE A 15 -5.00 -0.81 5.82
N VAL A 16 -3.98 -0.43 5.06
CA VAL A 16 -3.72 -1.03 3.75
C VAL A 16 -3.46 -2.53 3.90
N GLU A 17 -2.65 -2.93 4.87
CA GLU A 17 -2.36 -4.34 5.12
C GLU A 17 -3.63 -5.13 5.48
N MET A 18 -4.52 -4.54 6.30
CA MET A 18 -5.80 -5.16 6.64
C MET A 18 -6.66 -5.35 5.39
N LEU A 19 -6.72 -4.35 4.53
CA LEU A 19 -7.52 -4.41 3.31
C LEU A 19 -6.93 -5.35 2.25
N ALA A 20 -5.64 -5.66 2.35
CA ALA A 20 -5.02 -6.65 1.48
C ALA A 20 -5.63 -8.05 1.67
N ALA A 21 -6.14 -8.33 2.86
CA ALA A 21 -6.82 -9.60 3.15
C ALA A 21 -8.28 -9.61 2.70
N GLY A 22 -8.86 -8.46 2.38
CA GLY A 22 -10.24 -8.35 1.91
C GLY A 22 -10.86 -7.03 2.32
N ALA A 23 -11.99 -6.69 1.68
CA ALA A 23 -12.72 -5.46 1.97
C ALA A 23 -13.28 -5.47 3.40
N LEU A 24 -13.30 -4.30 4.02
CA LEU A 24 -13.80 -4.12 5.38
C LEU A 24 -14.70 -2.88 5.43
N THR A 25 -15.67 -2.92 6.34
CA THR A 25 -16.47 -1.72 6.64
C THR A 25 -15.64 -0.75 7.47
N SER A 26 -16.05 0.53 7.46
CA SER A 26 -15.40 1.54 8.30
C SER A 26 -15.46 1.19 9.78
N GLY A 27 -16.56 0.58 10.22
CA GLY A 27 -16.71 0.11 11.61
C GLY A 27 -15.74 -1.01 11.96
N GLU A 28 -15.55 -1.96 11.04
CA GLU A 28 -14.59 -3.06 11.23
C GLU A 28 -13.16 -2.53 11.30
N ILE A 29 -12.82 -1.54 10.47
CA ILE A 29 -11.50 -0.91 10.50
C ILE A 29 -11.31 -0.19 11.85
N ALA A 30 -12.27 0.66 12.24
CA ALA A 30 -12.17 1.43 13.46
C ALA A 30 -12.08 0.54 14.70
N GLY A 31 -12.74 -0.62 14.70
CA GLY A 31 -12.71 -1.57 15.81
C GLY A 31 -11.35 -2.20 16.07
N ARG A 32 -10.41 -2.08 15.15
CA ARG A 32 -9.05 -2.66 15.29
C ARG A 32 -8.01 -1.64 15.79
N PHE A 33 -8.43 -0.41 16.07
CA PHE A 33 -7.52 0.64 16.52
C PHE A 33 -8.05 1.28 17.80
N GLU A 34 -7.14 1.81 18.60
CA GLU A 34 -7.48 2.62 19.79
C GLU A 34 -7.55 4.11 19.42
N LEU A 35 -8.01 4.41 18.21
CA LEU A 35 -8.16 5.77 17.73
C LEU A 35 -9.64 6.13 17.68
N SER A 36 -9.93 7.44 17.78
CA SER A 36 -11.30 7.91 17.66
C SER A 36 -11.82 7.69 16.24
N PRO A 37 -13.16 7.53 16.09
CA PRO A 37 -13.74 7.42 14.74
C PRO A 37 -13.37 8.58 13.81
N PRO A 38 -13.34 9.86 14.27
CA PRO A 38 -12.86 10.94 13.40
C PRO A 38 -11.41 10.78 12.95
N ALA A 39 -10.52 10.25 13.80
CA ALA A 39 -9.12 10.02 13.43
C ALA A 39 -9.02 8.94 12.33
N ILE A 40 -9.77 7.85 12.48
CA ILE A 40 -9.83 6.79 11.45
C ILE A 40 -10.40 7.35 10.16
N SER A 41 -11.48 8.12 10.21
CA SER A 41 -12.08 8.76 9.03
C SER A 41 -11.07 9.63 8.29
N GLN A 42 -10.23 10.37 9.02
CA GLN A 42 -9.20 11.21 8.40
C GLN A 42 -8.15 10.39 7.68
N HIS A 43 -7.71 9.28 8.26
CA HIS A 43 -6.77 8.37 7.61
C HIS A 43 -7.36 7.75 6.34
N LEU A 44 -8.62 7.33 6.40
CA LEU A 44 -9.31 6.76 5.25
C LEU A 44 -9.48 7.79 4.13
N LYS A 45 -9.79 9.04 4.48
CA LYS A 45 -9.89 10.13 3.51
C LYS A 45 -8.56 10.37 2.79
N THR A 46 -7.46 10.37 3.54
CA THR A 46 -6.11 10.54 2.98
C THR A 46 -5.78 9.39 2.03
N LEU A 47 -6.07 8.16 2.43
CA LEU A 47 -5.83 6.98 1.60
C LEU A 47 -6.66 7.01 0.32
N LYS A 48 -7.92 7.44 0.40
CA LYS A 48 -8.78 7.56 -0.76
C LYS A 48 -8.28 8.62 -1.73
N ALA A 49 -7.86 9.77 -1.22
CA ALA A 49 -7.30 10.85 -2.04
C ALA A 49 -6.03 10.41 -2.77
N ALA A 50 -5.24 9.52 -2.16
CA ALA A 50 -4.03 8.95 -2.75
C ALA A 50 -4.29 7.75 -3.66
N LYS A 51 -5.56 7.40 -3.88
CA LYS A 51 -5.99 6.25 -4.71
C LYS A 51 -5.42 4.92 -4.22
N LEU A 52 -5.30 4.78 -2.90
CA LEU A 52 -4.86 3.54 -2.27
C LEU A 52 -6.05 2.70 -1.79
N VAL A 53 -7.20 3.34 -1.57
CA VAL A 53 -8.43 2.65 -1.19
C VAL A 53 -9.59 3.22 -2.01
N THR A 54 -10.58 2.36 -2.25
CA THR A 54 -11.89 2.74 -2.77
C THR A 54 -12.91 2.62 -1.65
N VAL A 55 -14.03 3.32 -1.80
CA VAL A 55 -15.15 3.19 -0.89
C VAL A 55 -16.43 3.05 -1.69
N ARG A 56 -17.29 2.13 -1.27
CA ARG A 56 -18.64 2.01 -1.81
C ARG A 56 -19.64 1.96 -0.68
N ALA A 57 -20.84 2.50 -0.94
CA ALA A 57 -21.93 2.43 0.01
C ALA A 57 -22.67 1.11 -0.18
N ASP A 58 -23.01 0.46 0.93
CA ASP A 58 -23.89 -0.71 0.96
C ASP A 58 -24.88 -0.49 2.11
N LYS A 59 -26.09 -0.02 1.74
CA LYS A 59 -27.11 0.40 2.69
C LYS A 59 -26.56 1.56 3.55
N GLN A 60 -26.44 1.36 4.88
CA GLN A 60 -25.91 2.38 5.78
C GLN A 60 -24.42 2.19 6.07
N LYS A 61 -23.78 1.22 5.40
CA LYS A 61 -22.36 0.90 5.61
C LYS A 61 -21.51 1.45 4.50
N ARG A 62 -20.27 1.77 4.83
CA ARG A 62 -19.24 2.13 3.86
C ARG A 62 -18.21 1.01 3.84
N ILE A 63 -17.99 0.45 2.67
CA ILE A 63 -17.08 -0.67 2.47
C ILE A 63 -15.84 -0.17 1.76
N TYR A 64 -14.70 -0.38 2.39
CA TYR A 64 -13.39 0.02 1.87
C TYR A 64 -12.66 -1.19 1.32
N ALA A 65 -11.99 -1.00 0.20
CA ALA A 65 -11.16 -2.03 -0.45
C ALA A 65 -9.89 -1.36 -0.98
N LEU A 66 -8.87 -2.16 -1.27
CA LEU A 66 -7.67 -1.62 -1.92
C LEU A 66 -8.00 -1.10 -3.31
N ASP A 67 -7.37 0.02 -3.65
CA ASP A 67 -7.37 0.58 -4.99
C ASP A 67 -6.00 0.30 -5.60
N MET A 68 -5.97 -0.49 -6.66
CA MET A 68 -4.71 -0.86 -7.29
C MET A 68 -4.05 0.30 -8.04
N ALA A 69 -4.76 1.39 -8.31
CA ALA A 69 -4.17 2.55 -9.00
C ALA A 69 -3.00 3.12 -8.19
N GLY A 70 -3.22 3.40 -6.89
CA GLY A 70 -2.16 3.91 -6.03
C GLY A 70 -1.12 2.84 -5.71
N MET A 71 -1.56 1.60 -5.51
CA MET A 71 -0.62 0.49 -5.24
C MET A 71 0.31 0.25 -6.43
N ASN A 72 -0.21 0.31 -7.65
CA ASN A 72 0.61 0.13 -8.86
C ASN A 72 1.63 1.27 -9.00
N GLU A 73 1.26 2.49 -8.64
CA GLU A 73 2.19 3.62 -8.66
C GLU A 73 3.40 3.35 -7.74
N VAL A 74 3.14 2.83 -6.54
CA VAL A 74 4.20 2.47 -5.60
C VAL A 74 5.02 1.30 -6.14
N SER A 75 4.35 0.28 -6.65
CA SER A 75 5.00 -0.90 -7.23
C SER A 75 5.92 -0.52 -8.38
N GLU A 76 5.47 0.32 -9.29
CA GLU A 76 6.27 0.79 -10.42
C GLU A 76 7.50 1.57 -9.95
N TRP A 77 7.35 2.39 -8.91
CA TRP A 77 8.49 3.10 -8.35
C TRP A 77 9.51 2.13 -7.76
N VAL A 78 9.05 1.14 -7.00
CA VAL A 78 9.93 0.10 -6.43
C VAL A 78 10.63 -0.65 -7.55
N GLU A 79 9.91 -1.03 -8.61
CA GLU A 79 10.48 -1.73 -9.75
C GLU A 79 11.58 -0.93 -10.45
N ARG A 80 11.40 0.40 -10.56
CA ARG A 80 12.43 1.27 -11.13
C ARG A 80 13.69 1.26 -10.29
N ILE A 81 13.57 1.26 -8.97
CA ILE A 81 14.72 1.18 -8.08
C ILE A 81 15.38 -0.20 -8.17
N MET A 82 14.58 -1.25 -8.18
CA MET A 82 15.10 -2.62 -8.31
C MET A 82 15.79 -2.83 -9.65
N ALA A 83 15.27 -2.27 -10.74
CA ALA A 83 15.88 -2.35 -12.06
C ALA A 83 17.24 -1.66 -12.10
N PHE A 84 17.42 -0.60 -11.32
CA PHE A 84 18.73 0.06 -11.20
C PHE A 84 19.76 -0.87 -10.54
N TRP A 85 19.36 -1.67 -9.56
CA TRP A 85 20.23 -2.57 -8.83
C TRP A 85 20.39 -3.94 -9.52
N ASN A 86 19.33 -4.48 -10.09
CA ASN A 86 19.33 -5.83 -10.67
C ASN A 86 20.40 -6.04 -11.76
N PRO A 87 20.61 -5.12 -12.72
CA PRO A 87 21.68 -5.30 -13.70
C PRO A 87 23.06 -5.41 -13.08
N ARG A 88 23.31 -4.71 -11.97
CA ARG A 88 24.59 -4.77 -11.26
C ARG A 88 24.77 -6.12 -10.56
N LEU A 89 23.69 -6.60 -9.92
CA LEU A 89 23.70 -7.90 -9.27
C LEU A 89 23.87 -9.02 -10.30
N ASP A 90 23.17 -8.92 -11.43
CA ASP A 90 23.28 -9.89 -12.52
C ASP A 90 24.69 -9.91 -13.09
N ALA A 91 25.31 -8.74 -13.26
CA ALA A 91 26.67 -8.64 -13.75
C ALA A 91 27.67 -9.27 -12.77
N LEU A 92 27.48 -9.06 -11.47
CA LEU A 92 28.32 -9.66 -10.43
C LEU A 92 28.14 -11.18 -10.41
N GLU A 93 26.92 -11.66 -10.49
CA GLU A 93 26.61 -13.09 -10.52
C GLU A 93 27.25 -13.74 -11.75
N ALA A 94 27.13 -13.11 -12.92
CA ALA A 94 27.76 -13.61 -14.14
C ALA A 94 29.28 -13.66 -14.01
N ALA A 95 29.89 -12.65 -13.40
CA ALA A 95 31.35 -12.63 -13.16
C ALA A 95 31.78 -13.76 -12.23
N LEU A 96 31.00 -14.01 -11.17
CA LEU A 96 31.29 -15.10 -10.23
C LEU A 96 31.14 -16.47 -10.90
N LYS A 97 30.15 -16.63 -11.77
CA LYS A 97 29.97 -17.88 -12.53
C LYS A 97 31.09 -18.13 -13.53
N LYS A 98 31.65 -17.07 -14.12
CA LYS A 98 32.77 -17.18 -15.03
C LYS A 98 34.04 -17.70 -14.35
N ASP A 99 34.23 -17.33 -13.08
CA ASP A 99 35.38 -17.71 -12.27
C ASP A 99 35.19 -19.07 -11.58
N ALA A 100 33.98 -19.65 -11.68
CA ALA A 100 33.70 -20.96 -11.10
C ALA A 100 34.34 -22.06 -11.90
N PRO A 101 35.01 -23.04 -11.27
CA PRO A 101 35.63 -24.18 -11.98
C PRO A 101 34.60 -25.09 -12.61
#